data_cee266b414f38d8338aeb92da4f31aca
#
_entry.id   cee266b414f38d8338aeb92da4f31aca
#
_cell.length_a   1.000
_cell.length_b   1.000
_cell.length_c   1.000
_cell.angle_alpha   90.00
_cell.angle_beta   90.00
_cell.angle_gamma   90.00
#
_symmetry.space_group_name_H-M   'P 1'
#
loop_
_entity.id
_entity.type
_entity.pdbx_description
1 polymer ?
#
loop_
_entity_poly.entity_id
_entity_poly.type
_entity_poly.pdbx_seq_one_letter_code
_entity_poly.pdbx_strand_id
1 'polypeptide(L)'
;MNPRSLFAATCALVLAGCATHAGSTQPATQKVDAAPTRVLLFSRTAGFRHDSIPVALDTLQALGAQSGFVVDATEDAALFTDAGLARYDAVVFVSTTREVLDATQQAAFERYVGAGGGFMGVHAAADSGYTWPWYGDLVGAWFARHPEGLQSVRVVFEHDAGPDGLREWRVTDEIYDYRRNPRPRVQVTASIDPASHPDGRMGDDHPIAWCHTNAGGRAWYTGFGHDPALYADAVFRAQLLRGLLWTTGRSDAC
;
A
#
# COMPACT_ATOMS: atom_id res chain seq x y z
N MET A 1 30.49 -45.88 81.72
CA MET A 1 29.56 -46.97 82.19
C MET A 1 28.37 -46.98 81.24
N ASN A 2 28.26 -48.03 80.41
CA ASN A 2 27.11 -48.42 79.63
C ASN A 2 25.91 -48.78 80.55
N PRO A 3 24.65 -48.77 80.18
CA PRO A 3 24.13 -49.74 79.21
C PRO A 3 22.92 -49.31 78.32
N ARG A 4 22.86 -49.96 77.18
CA ARG A 4 21.83 -50.82 76.58
C ARG A 4 20.45 -50.23 76.20
N SER A 5 20.22 -50.11 74.96
CA SER A 5 19.40 -50.97 74.05
C SER A 5 17.94 -51.09 74.32
N LEU A 6 17.08 -50.71 73.40
CA LEU A 6 15.98 -51.53 72.91
C LEU A 6 15.45 -51.03 71.52
N PHE A 7 15.51 -51.97 70.58
CA PHE A 7 14.95 -51.86 69.25
C PHE A 7 13.40 -52.00 69.31
N ALA A 8 12.69 -51.15 68.70
CA ALA A 8 11.30 -51.40 68.33
C ALA A 8 11.17 -51.23 66.84
N ALA A 9 10.91 -52.29 66.13
CA ALA A 9 10.64 -52.33 64.70
C ALA A 9 9.20 -52.01 64.46
N THR A 10 8.96 -50.95 63.76
CA THR A 10 7.58 -50.58 63.29
C THR A 10 7.52 -50.87 61.79
N CYS A 11 6.65 -51.81 61.44
CA CYS A 11 6.33 -52.17 60.06
C CYS A 11 5.46 -51.09 59.44
N ALA A 12 5.98 -50.38 58.40
CA ALA A 12 5.19 -49.42 57.66
C ALA A 12 4.60 -50.12 56.42
N LEU A 13 3.28 -50.20 56.35
CA LEU A 13 2.54 -50.62 55.16
C LEU A 13 2.66 -49.50 54.10
N VAL A 14 3.24 -49.83 52.94
CA VAL A 14 3.23 -48.95 51.77
C VAL A 14 1.91 -49.18 50.99
N LEU A 15 0.99 -48.25 51.06
CA LEU A 15 -0.18 -48.20 50.20
C LEU A 15 0.23 -47.55 48.85
N ALA A 16 0.31 -48.34 47.79
CA ALA A 16 0.52 -47.86 46.46
C ALA A 16 -0.79 -47.23 45.94
N GLY A 17 -0.86 -45.91 45.97
CA GLY A 17 -1.95 -45.12 45.35
C GLY A 17 -1.71 -44.99 43.83
N CYS A 18 -2.54 -45.64 43.01
CA CYS A 18 -2.59 -45.37 41.57
C CYS A 18 -3.14 -43.96 41.33
N ALA A 19 -2.28 -42.99 41.05
CA ALA A 19 -2.68 -41.68 40.55
C ALA A 19 -3.03 -41.80 39.07
N THR A 20 -4.33 -41.83 38.76
CA THR A 20 -4.82 -41.67 37.39
C THR A 20 -4.60 -40.21 36.95
N HIS A 21 -3.60 -40.00 36.06
CA HIS A 21 -3.44 -38.71 35.38
C HIS A 21 -4.62 -38.52 34.43
N ALA A 22 -5.60 -37.70 34.81
CA ALA A 22 -6.58 -37.15 33.90
C ALA A 22 -5.84 -36.17 33.00
N GLY A 23 -5.54 -36.57 31.76
CA GLY A 23 -4.99 -35.71 30.72
C GLY A 23 -6.00 -34.59 30.43
N SER A 24 -5.69 -33.40 30.91
CA SER A 24 -6.41 -32.17 30.50
C SER A 24 -6.08 -31.91 29.03
N THR A 25 -6.95 -32.33 28.13
CA THR A 25 -6.97 -31.88 26.73
C THR A 25 -7.44 -30.44 26.73
N GLN A 26 -6.51 -29.48 26.76
CA GLN A 26 -6.79 -28.09 26.44
C GLN A 26 -7.37 -28.04 25.01
N PRO A 27 -8.58 -27.46 24.81
CA PRO A 27 -9.07 -27.27 23.45
C PRO A 27 -8.07 -26.38 22.69
N ALA A 28 -7.61 -26.88 21.55
CA ALA A 28 -6.80 -26.07 20.62
C ALA A 28 -7.62 -24.80 20.30
N THR A 29 -7.11 -23.64 20.71
CA THR A 29 -7.65 -22.35 20.29
C THR A 29 -7.59 -22.34 18.76
N GLN A 30 -8.73 -22.50 18.10
CA GLN A 30 -8.87 -22.24 16.67
C GLN A 30 -8.46 -20.78 16.45
N LYS A 31 -7.32 -20.60 15.75
CA LYS A 31 -6.91 -19.31 15.23
C LYS A 31 -8.06 -18.88 14.30
N VAL A 32 -8.86 -17.91 14.71
CA VAL A 32 -9.82 -17.29 13.80
C VAL A 32 -8.96 -16.63 12.74
N ASP A 33 -8.95 -17.21 11.54
CA ASP A 33 -8.25 -16.60 10.41
C ASP A 33 -8.86 -15.22 10.21
N ALA A 34 -8.04 -14.18 10.33
CA ALA A 34 -8.46 -12.82 10.02
C ALA A 34 -8.97 -12.79 8.56
N ALA A 35 -10.03 -12.05 8.31
CA ALA A 35 -10.54 -11.90 6.94
C ALA A 35 -9.40 -11.44 6.01
N PRO A 36 -9.35 -11.94 4.78
CA PRO A 36 -8.29 -11.58 3.86
C PRO A 36 -8.33 -10.09 3.56
N THR A 37 -7.16 -9.45 3.51
CA THR A 37 -7.01 -8.05 3.08
C THR A 37 -7.57 -7.89 1.67
N ARG A 38 -8.43 -6.90 1.47
CA ARG A 38 -9.11 -6.64 0.20
C ARG A 38 -8.71 -5.29 -0.38
N VAL A 39 -8.41 -5.27 -1.67
CA VAL A 39 -8.00 -4.07 -2.41
C VAL A 39 -8.94 -3.87 -3.60
N LEU A 40 -9.41 -2.64 -3.80
CA LEU A 40 -10.18 -2.24 -4.97
C LEU A 40 -9.27 -1.47 -5.93
N LEU A 41 -9.16 -1.93 -7.17
CA LEU A 41 -8.54 -1.20 -8.27
C LEU A 41 -9.64 -0.44 -9.02
N PHE A 42 -9.52 0.87 -9.09
CA PHE A 42 -10.45 1.74 -9.79
C PHE A 42 -9.73 2.42 -10.96
N SER A 43 -10.20 2.19 -12.20
CA SER A 43 -9.52 2.64 -13.42
C SER A 43 -10.42 3.44 -14.38
N ARG A 44 -11.49 4.05 -13.84
CA ARG A 44 -12.35 4.91 -14.66
C ARG A 44 -11.58 6.13 -15.14
N THR A 45 -11.83 6.52 -16.39
CA THR A 45 -11.29 7.74 -16.99
C THR A 45 -12.43 8.61 -17.52
N ALA A 46 -12.33 9.92 -17.30
CA ALA A 46 -13.24 10.93 -17.88
C ALA A 46 -12.47 11.87 -18.83
N GLY A 47 -11.18 11.67 -19.00
CA GLY A 47 -10.27 12.32 -19.93
C GLY A 47 -9.47 11.29 -20.73
N PHE A 48 -8.17 11.52 -20.83
CA PHE A 48 -7.27 10.58 -21.53
C PHE A 48 -7.29 9.20 -20.88
N ARG A 49 -7.35 8.14 -21.71
CA ARG A 49 -7.27 6.75 -21.24
C ARG A 49 -5.93 6.16 -21.64
N HIS A 50 -5.15 5.80 -20.63
CA HIS A 50 -3.82 5.24 -20.83
C HIS A 50 -3.88 3.79 -21.29
N ASP A 51 -3.06 3.44 -22.29
CA ASP A 51 -2.93 2.07 -22.80
C ASP A 51 -2.32 1.12 -21.76
N SER A 52 -1.66 1.66 -20.73
CA SER A 52 -1.09 0.90 -19.61
C SER A 52 -2.14 0.36 -18.62
N ILE A 53 -3.38 0.84 -18.63
CA ILE A 53 -4.41 0.42 -17.66
C ILE A 53 -4.58 -1.10 -17.60
N PRO A 54 -4.75 -1.85 -18.71
CA PRO A 54 -4.94 -3.29 -18.63
C PRO A 54 -3.75 -4.01 -17.96
N VAL A 55 -2.51 -3.74 -18.37
CA VAL A 55 -1.33 -4.38 -17.79
C VAL A 55 -1.09 -3.94 -16.34
N ALA A 56 -1.47 -2.71 -15.96
CA ALA A 56 -1.43 -2.23 -14.59
C ALA A 56 -2.36 -3.03 -13.68
N LEU A 57 -3.61 -3.26 -14.13
CA LEU A 57 -4.60 -4.07 -13.42
C LEU A 57 -4.11 -5.51 -13.23
N ASP A 58 -3.64 -6.16 -14.31
CA ASP A 58 -3.10 -7.52 -14.26
C ASP A 58 -1.90 -7.61 -13.29
N THR A 59 -1.00 -6.63 -13.34
CA THR A 59 0.17 -6.58 -12.47
C THR A 59 -0.21 -6.41 -11.00
N LEU A 60 -1.10 -5.48 -10.68
CA LEU A 60 -1.55 -5.24 -9.30
C LEU A 60 -2.35 -6.42 -8.74
N GLN A 61 -3.17 -7.09 -9.56
CA GLN A 61 -3.85 -8.32 -9.19
C GLN A 61 -2.86 -9.45 -8.89
N ALA A 62 -1.84 -9.63 -9.75
CA ALA A 62 -0.82 -10.64 -9.53
C ALA A 62 0.01 -10.38 -8.27
N LEU A 63 0.44 -9.13 -8.03
CA LEU A 63 1.15 -8.73 -6.82
C LEU A 63 0.30 -8.92 -5.56
N GLY A 64 -0.98 -8.57 -5.63
CA GLY A 64 -1.92 -8.77 -4.55
C GLY A 64 -2.11 -10.23 -4.21
N ALA A 65 -2.35 -11.08 -5.22
CA ALA A 65 -2.52 -12.52 -5.04
C ALA A 65 -1.27 -13.18 -4.42
N GLN A 66 -0.06 -12.80 -4.88
CA GLN A 66 1.20 -13.28 -4.32
C GLN A 66 1.40 -12.86 -2.85
N SER A 67 0.76 -11.76 -2.43
CA SER A 67 0.83 -11.22 -1.06
C SER A 67 -0.35 -11.64 -0.18
N GLY A 68 -1.24 -12.50 -0.69
CA GLY A 68 -2.42 -12.99 0.03
C GLY A 68 -3.56 -11.97 0.12
N PHE A 69 -3.64 -11.01 -0.81
CA PHE A 69 -4.75 -10.06 -0.93
C PHE A 69 -5.82 -10.59 -1.88
N VAL A 70 -7.06 -10.21 -1.63
CA VAL A 70 -8.14 -10.30 -2.60
C VAL A 70 -8.22 -8.97 -3.34
N VAL A 71 -8.08 -8.99 -4.65
CA VAL A 71 -8.02 -7.77 -5.47
C VAL A 71 -9.16 -7.77 -6.47
N ASP A 72 -10.09 -6.84 -6.31
CA ASP A 72 -11.19 -6.58 -7.23
C ASP A 72 -10.83 -5.40 -8.14
N ALA A 73 -11.31 -5.38 -9.38
CA ALA A 73 -11.13 -4.26 -10.31
C ALA A 73 -12.47 -3.77 -10.84
N THR A 74 -12.63 -2.44 -10.99
CA THR A 74 -13.85 -1.82 -11.52
C THR A 74 -13.59 -0.48 -12.18
N GLU A 75 -14.47 -0.10 -13.10
CA GLU A 75 -14.63 1.27 -13.59
C GLU A 75 -15.97 1.87 -13.14
N ASP A 76 -16.78 1.09 -12.41
CA ASP A 76 -18.09 1.53 -11.95
C ASP A 76 -17.99 2.40 -10.68
N ALA A 77 -18.20 3.70 -10.85
CA ALA A 77 -18.21 4.66 -9.74
C ALA A 77 -19.41 4.47 -8.78
N ALA A 78 -20.46 3.72 -9.16
CA ALA A 78 -21.58 3.44 -8.26
C ALA A 78 -21.18 2.60 -7.04
N LEU A 79 -20.00 1.96 -7.08
CA LEU A 79 -19.41 1.25 -5.95
C LEU A 79 -18.96 2.21 -4.83
N PHE A 80 -18.71 3.48 -5.14
CA PHE A 80 -18.27 4.49 -4.16
C PHE A 80 -19.42 4.94 -3.27
N THR A 81 -19.84 4.05 -2.38
CA THR A 81 -20.80 4.24 -1.29
C THR A 81 -20.17 3.75 0.01
N ASP A 82 -20.70 4.16 1.17
CA ASP A 82 -20.18 3.69 2.46
C ASP A 82 -20.17 2.15 2.53
N ALA A 83 -21.25 1.49 2.11
CA ALA A 83 -21.36 0.03 2.11
C ALA A 83 -20.45 -0.64 1.08
N GLY A 84 -20.27 -0.01 -0.08
CA GLY A 84 -19.38 -0.53 -1.14
C GLY A 84 -17.92 -0.49 -0.73
N LEU A 85 -17.48 0.65 -0.18
CA LEU A 85 -16.09 0.88 0.21
C LEU A 85 -15.70 0.15 1.50
N ALA A 86 -16.64 -0.05 2.45
CA ALA A 86 -16.37 -0.75 3.72
C ALA A 86 -15.86 -2.19 3.56
N ARG A 87 -15.91 -2.76 2.35
CA ARG A 87 -15.41 -4.10 2.04
C ARG A 87 -13.92 -4.14 1.74
N TYR A 88 -13.26 -2.98 1.62
CA TYR A 88 -11.87 -2.86 1.17
C TYR A 88 -11.01 -2.17 2.21
N ASP A 89 -9.78 -2.65 2.36
CA ASP A 89 -8.74 -2.06 3.21
C ASP A 89 -8.01 -0.93 2.49
N ALA A 90 -7.90 -1.02 1.14
CA ALA A 90 -7.33 0.03 0.31
C ALA A 90 -8.05 0.16 -1.04
N VAL A 91 -8.06 1.37 -1.59
CA VAL A 91 -8.52 1.70 -2.94
C VAL A 91 -7.34 2.24 -3.74
N VAL A 92 -7.10 1.67 -4.93
CA VAL A 92 -6.05 2.09 -5.85
C VAL A 92 -6.68 2.80 -7.04
N PHE A 93 -6.34 4.05 -7.27
CA PHE A 93 -6.67 4.77 -8.50
C PHE A 93 -5.59 4.48 -9.54
N VAL A 94 -5.96 3.68 -10.55
CA VAL A 94 -5.05 3.21 -11.60
C VAL A 94 -5.22 4.08 -12.83
N SER A 95 -4.35 5.05 -13.03
CA SER A 95 -4.36 6.00 -14.17
C SER A 95 -5.73 6.62 -14.44
N THR A 96 -6.47 6.95 -13.37
CA THR A 96 -7.73 7.71 -13.48
C THR A 96 -7.47 9.11 -14.00
N THR A 97 -8.42 9.71 -14.74
CA THR A 97 -8.27 11.06 -15.30
C THR A 97 -9.53 11.88 -15.15
N ARG A 98 -9.37 13.17 -14.82
CA ARG A 98 -10.45 14.17 -14.69
C ARG A 98 -11.42 13.85 -13.53
N GLU A 99 -12.71 14.21 -13.69
CA GLU A 99 -13.71 14.04 -12.64
C GLU A 99 -14.38 12.67 -12.75
N VAL A 100 -13.88 11.67 -12.01
CA VAL A 100 -14.34 10.28 -12.08
C VAL A 100 -15.42 9.95 -11.04
N LEU A 101 -15.60 10.80 -10.03
CA LEU A 101 -16.59 10.65 -8.95
C LEU A 101 -17.47 11.91 -8.87
N ASP A 102 -18.77 11.73 -8.65
CA ASP A 102 -19.68 12.83 -8.31
C ASP A 102 -19.55 13.21 -6.82
N ALA A 103 -20.20 14.30 -6.40
CA ALA A 103 -20.11 14.84 -5.04
C ALA A 103 -20.56 13.85 -3.96
N THR A 104 -21.52 12.97 -4.23
CA THR A 104 -21.99 11.95 -3.29
C THR A 104 -20.94 10.86 -3.10
N GLN A 105 -20.34 10.43 -4.21
CA GLN A 105 -19.27 9.43 -4.23
C GLN A 105 -17.98 9.97 -3.59
N GLN A 106 -17.64 11.23 -3.85
CA GLN A 106 -16.53 11.94 -3.21
C GLN A 106 -16.71 11.96 -1.69
N ALA A 107 -17.89 12.36 -1.19
CA ALA A 107 -18.17 12.37 0.24
C ALA A 107 -18.10 10.97 0.89
N ALA A 108 -18.51 9.92 0.19
CA ALA A 108 -18.38 8.54 0.68
C ALA A 108 -16.90 8.12 0.75
N PHE A 109 -16.10 8.50 -0.24
CA PHE A 109 -14.66 8.21 -0.26
C PHE A 109 -13.89 8.99 0.83
N GLU A 110 -14.26 10.25 1.09
CA GLU A 110 -13.72 11.03 2.21
C GLU A 110 -13.96 10.33 3.55
N ARG A 111 -15.20 9.84 3.79
CA ARG A 111 -15.52 9.08 5.01
C ARG A 111 -14.75 7.77 5.10
N TYR A 112 -14.59 7.07 3.98
CA TYR A 112 -13.81 5.82 3.93
C TYR A 112 -12.36 6.05 4.35
N VAL A 113 -11.68 7.05 3.76
CA VAL A 113 -10.30 7.39 4.14
C VAL A 113 -10.26 7.90 5.59
N GLY A 114 -11.24 8.73 5.99
CA GLY A 114 -11.36 9.24 7.37
C GLY A 114 -11.54 8.14 8.43
N ALA A 115 -12.10 7.00 8.03
CA ALA A 115 -12.22 5.82 8.88
C ALA A 115 -10.97 4.92 8.88
N GLY A 116 -9.89 5.33 8.20
CA GLY A 116 -8.62 4.59 8.13
C GLY A 116 -8.41 3.80 6.84
N GLY A 117 -9.31 3.89 5.87
CA GLY A 117 -9.16 3.27 4.55
C GLY A 117 -7.94 3.79 3.81
N GLY A 118 -7.19 2.90 3.14
CA GLY A 118 -5.99 3.25 2.40
C GLY A 118 -6.27 3.78 1.00
N PHE A 119 -5.40 4.68 0.52
CA PHE A 119 -5.40 5.18 -0.84
C PHE A 119 -4.06 4.97 -1.53
N MET A 120 -4.08 4.48 -2.76
CA MET A 120 -2.91 4.42 -3.62
C MET A 120 -3.24 5.06 -4.97
N GLY A 121 -2.38 5.96 -5.43
CA GLY A 121 -2.47 6.58 -6.76
C GLY A 121 -1.34 6.11 -7.67
N VAL A 122 -1.66 5.72 -8.90
CA VAL A 122 -0.70 5.34 -9.92
C VAL A 122 -0.84 6.30 -11.09
N HIS A 123 0.27 6.91 -11.49
CA HIS A 123 0.42 7.77 -12.66
C HIS A 123 -0.66 8.86 -12.75
N ALA A 124 -1.58 8.75 -13.71
CA ALA A 124 -2.61 9.76 -13.96
C ALA A 124 -3.66 9.88 -12.84
N ALA A 125 -3.55 9.13 -11.73
CA ALA A 125 -4.31 9.45 -10.53
C ALA A 125 -4.10 10.91 -10.10
N ALA A 126 -2.91 11.51 -10.35
CA ALA A 126 -2.68 12.93 -10.12
C ALA A 126 -3.36 13.87 -11.14
N ASP A 127 -3.86 13.36 -12.28
CA ASP A 127 -4.66 14.10 -13.28
C ASP A 127 -6.17 13.99 -13.00
N SER A 128 -6.56 13.70 -11.76
CA SER A 128 -7.95 13.53 -11.36
C SER A 128 -8.38 14.54 -10.30
N GLY A 129 -9.69 14.76 -10.19
CA GLY A 129 -10.32 15.48 -9.08
C GLY A 129 -9.88 16.94 -8.93
N TYR A 130 -9.69 17.66 -10.01
CA TYR A 130 -9.21 19.04 -9.98
C TYR A 130 -10.17 20.04 -9.31
N THR A 131 -11.46 19.70 -9.28
CA THR A 131 -12.50 20.47 -8.58
C THR A 131 -12.71 20.01 -7.14
N TRP A 132 -11.91 19.04 -6.66
CA TRP A 132 -12.01 18.41 -5.36
C TRP A 132 -10.74 18.63 -4.52
N PRO A 133 -10.63 19.77 -3.79
CA PRO A 133 -9.40 20.15 -3.07
C PRO A 133 -8.91 19.09 -2.08
N TRP A 134 -9.82 18.40 -1.41
CA TRP A 134 -9.50 17.30 -0.49
C TRP A 134 -8.73 16.17 -1.19
N TYR A 135 -9.12 15.81 -2.42
CA TYR A 135 -8.38 14.83 -3.21
C TYR A 135 -6.97 15.30 -3.58
N GLY A 136 -6.80 16.60 -3.88
CA GLY A 136 -5.48 17.18 -4.12
C GLY A 136 -4.54 17.08 -2.92
N ASP A 137 -5.08 17.13 -1.70
CA ASP A 137 -4.32 16.88 -0.48
C ASP A 137 -4.07 15.39 -0.25
N LEU A 138 -5.02 14.50 -0.62
CA LEU A 138 -4.88 13.06 -0.53
C LEU A 138 -3.82 12.51 -1.50
N VAL A 139 -3.87 12.91 -2.79
CA VAL A 139 -2.87 12.48 -3.78
C VAL A 139 -1.51 13.16 -3.59
N GLY A 140 -1.47 14.27 -2.84
CA GLY A 140 -0.28 15.04 -2.49
C GLY A 140 0.03 16.19 -3.43
N ALA A 141 -0.08 15.98 -4.74
CA ALA A 141 0.05 17.02 -5.77
C ALA A 141 -0.72 16.65 -7.04
N TRP A 142 -1.29 17.66 -7.69
CA TRP A 142 -1.90 17.48 -9.00
C TRP A 142 -0.87 17.59 -10.12
N PHE A 143 -1.11 16.82 -11.17
CA PHE A 143 -0.43 16.94 -12.45
C PHE A 143 -0.54 18.36 -13.03
N ALA A 144 0.56 18.84 -13.60
CA ALA A 144 0.62 20.13 -14.29
C ALA A 144 0.87 19.94 -15.79
N ARG A 145 1.89 19.16 -16.13
CA ARG A 145 2.35 18.89 -17.50
C ARG A 145 3.35 17.74 -17.51
N HIS A 146 3.72 17.30 -18.70
CA HIS A 146 4.90 16.47 -18.99
C HIS A 146 5.59 16.97 -20.26
N PRO A 147 6.87 16.70 -20.50
CA PRO A 147 7.50 16.81 -21.80
C PRO A 147 6.85 15.88 -22.83
N GLU A 148 7.05 16.10 -24.11
CA GLU A 148 6.57 15.21 -25.16
C GLU A 148 7.30 13.86 -25.13
N GLY A 149 6.54 12.77 -25.22
CA GLY A 149 7.03 11.39 -25.26
C GLY A 149 7.65 10.88 -23.95
N LEU A 150 8.28 9.71 -24.03
CA LEU A 150 8.92 9.07 -22.88
C LEU A 150 10.31 9.67 -22.61
N GLN A 151 10.64 9.82 -21.34
CA GLN A 151 11.90 10.38 -20.86
C GLN A 151 12.72 9.32 -20.15
N SER A 152 14.01 9.17 -20.53
CA SER A 152 14.94 8.31 -19.79
C SER A 152 15.59 9.10 -18.67
N VAL A 153 15.29 8.75 -17.43
CA VAL A 153 15.71 9.49 -16.25
C VAL A 153 16.45 8.62 -15.25
N ARG A 154 17.20 9.27 -14.36
CA ARG A 154 17.76 8.68 -13.15
C ARG A 154 16.87 9.03 -11.97
N VAL A 155 16.41 8.00 -11.27
CA VAL A 155 15.64 8.10 -10.03
C VAL A 155 16.58 7.88 -8.86
N VAL A 156 16.43 8.70 -7.82
CA VAL A 156 17.12 8.55 -6.54
C VAL A 156 16.10 8.16 -5.49
N PHE A 157 16.31 7.03 -4.83
CA PHE A 157 15.47 6.58 -3.71
C PHE A 157 15.88 7.27 -2.42
N GLU A 158 14.90 7.69 -1.65
CA GLU A 158 15.05 8.36 -0.35
C GLU A 158 14.60 7.44 0.79
N HIS A 159 15.13 7.65 1.99
CA HIS A 159 14.71 6.94 3.21
C HIS A 159 14.71 5.40 3.09
N ASP A 160 15.68 4.83 2.38
CA ASP A 160 15.79 3.39 2.11
C ASP A 160 14.54 2.79 1.43
N ALA A 161 13.82 3.61 0.65
CA ALA A 161 12.63 3.19 -0.07
C ALA A 161 12.91 2.37 -1.34
N GLY A 162 14.15 2.32 -1.81
CA GLY A 162 14.53 1.49 -2.95
C GLY A 162 14.48 0.00 -2.60
N PRO A 163 14.01 -0.85 -3.54
CA PRO A 163 14.00 -2.30 -3.35
C PRO A 163 15.41 -2.84 -3.04
N ASP A 164 15.49 -3.77 -2.07
CA ASP A 164 16.76 -4.42 -1.68
C ASP A 164 17.91 -3.45 -1.39
N GLY A 165 17.59 -2.23 -0.92
CA GLY A 165 18.56 -1.17 -0.61
C GLY A 165 19.08 -0.43 -1.85
N LEU A 166 18.44 -0.58 -2.99
CA LEU A 166 18.79 0.16 -4.22
C LEU A 166 18.70 1.66 -3.97
N ARG A 167 19.75 2.41 -4.34
CA ARG A 167 19.79 3.87 -4.17
C ARG A 167 19.39 4.63 -5.41
N GLU A 168 19.64 4.07 -6.57
CA GLU A 168 19.37 4.69 -7.87
C GLU A 168 18.75 3.69 -8.83
N TRP A 169 17.87 4.18 -9.68
CA TRP A 169 17.23 3.41 -10.75
C TRP A 169 17.20 4.22 -12.04
N ARG A 170 17.47 3.58 -13.17
CA ARG A 170 17.31 4.18 -14.48
C ARG A 170 16.04 3.64 -15.11
N VAL A 171 15.18 4.54 -15.54
CA VAL A 171 13.86 4.19 -16.08
C VAL A 171 13.53 5.09 -17.25
N THR A 172 12.73 4.56 -18.18
CA THR A 172 12.11 5.33 -19.27
C THR A 172 10.61 5.29 -19.07
N ASP A 173 9.98 6.46 -18.91
CA ASP A 173 8.53 6.62 -18.75
C ASP A 173 8.14 8.06 -19.09
N GLU A 174 6.84 8.37 -19.07
CA GLU A 174 6.35 9.75 -19.09
C GLU A 174 6.53 10.37 -17.70
N ILE A 175 7.27 11.46 -17.63
CA ILE A 175 7.62 12.10 -16.35
C ILE A 175 6.76 13.33 -16.12
N TYR A 176 5.98 13.30 -15.04
CA TYR A 176 5.08 14.38 -14.64
C TYR A 176 5.80 15.50 -13.89
N ASP A 177 5.54 16.75 -14.29
CA ASP A 177 5.67 17.92 -13.42
C ASP A 177 4.35 18.16 -12.68
N TYR A 178 4.43 18.62 -11.46
CA TYR A 178 3.26 18.85 -10.60
C TYR A 178 2.97 20.34 -10.39
N ARG A 179 1.72 20.68 -10.09
CA ARG A 179 1.30 22.07 -9.83
C ARG A 179 1.98 22.68 -8.60
N ARG A 180 2.43 21.83 -7.65
CA ARG A 180 3.22 22.21 -6.47
C ARG A 180 4.17 21.08 -6.14
N ASN A 181 5.29 21.42 -5.50
CA ASN A 181 6.17 20.41 -4.92
C ASN A 181 5.47 19.80 -3.69
N PRO A 182 5.27 18.48 -3.62
CA PRO A 182 4.56 17.83 -2.52
C PRO A 182 5.40 17.72 -1.23
N ARG A 183 6.72 17.77 -1.30
CA ARG A 183 7.68 17.50 -0.21
C ARG A 183 7.32 18.11 1.16
N PRO A 184 6.84 19.37 1.26
CA PRO A 184 6.50 19.91 2.59
C PRO A 184 5.36 19.20 3.33
N ARG A 185 4.62 18.31 2.66
CA ARG A 185 3.40 17.67 3.18
C ARG A 185 3.43 16.14 3.15
N VAL A 186 4.45 15.56 2.50
CA VAL A 186 4.57 14.12 2.30
C VAL A 186 5.98 13.63 2.62
N GLN A 187 6.13 12.35 2.84
CA GLN A 187 7.43 11.69 2.83
C GLN A 187 7.73 11.27 1.40
N VAL A 188 8.70 11.91 0.77
CA VAL A 188 9.16 11.54 -0.57
C VAL A 188 9.95 10.24 -0.48
N THR A 189 9.65 9.29 -1.34
CA THR A 189 10.32 7.98 -1.40
C THR A 189 11.23 7.85 -2.62
N ALA A 190 10.93 8.63 -3.67
CA ALA A 190 11.78 8.71 -4.86
C ALA A 190 11.68 10.09 -5.51
N SER A 191 12.83 10.58 -5.99
CA SER A 191 12.95 11.82 -6.76
C SER A 191 13.66 11.57 -8.08
N ILE A 192 13.33 12.37 -9.10
CA ILE A 192 14.09 12.42 -10.34
C ILE A 192 15.36 13.25 -10.10
N ASP A 193 16.51 12.75 -10.55
CA ASP A 193 17.70 13.57 -10.65
C ASP A 193 17.52 14.65 -11.74
N PRO A 194 17.49 15.94 -11.37
CA PRO A 194 17.24 17.02 -12.33
C PRO A 194 18.25 17.05 -13.50
N ALA A 195 19.50 16.63 -13.26
CA ALA A 195 20.52 16.55 -14.31
C ALA A 195 20.19 15.53 -15.39
N SER A 196 19.34 14.55 -15.10
CA SER A 196 18.86 13.54 -16.07
C SER A 196 17.55 13.93 -16.76
N HIS A 197 16.92 15.06 -16.37
CA HIS A 197 15.62 15.48 -16.87
C HIS A 197 15.59 17.00 -17.19
N PRO A 198 16.31 17.43 -18.25
CA PRO A 198 16.49 18.85 -18.57
C PRO A 198 15.18 19.57 -18.95
N ASP A 199 14.15 18.83 -19.41
CA ASP A 199 12.86 19.37 -19.80
C ASP A 199 11.84 19.46 -18.63
N GLY A 200 12.22 18.99 -17.44
CA GLY A 200 11.45 19.10 -16.22
C GLY A 200 11.29 20.53 -15.73
N ARG A 201 10.18 20.81 -15.03
CA ARG A 201 9.87 22.15 -14.52
C ARG A 201 9.75 22.21 -12.99
N MET A 202 10.19 21.15 -12.29
CA MET A 202 10.16 21.11 -10.83
C MET A 202 11.41 21.75 -10.19
N GLY A 203 12.38 22.26 -10.96
CA GLY A 203 13.63 22.85 -10.47
C GLY A 203 14.58 21.78 -9.93
N ASP A 204 15.29 22.12 -8.85
CA ASP A 204 16.34 21.24 -8.27
C ASP A 204 15.77 20.12 -7.38
N ASP A 205 14.45 20.06 -7.18
CA ASP A 205 13.77 19.06 -6.35
C ASP A 205 12.51 18.53 -7.06
N HIS A 206 12.62 17.31 -7.60
CA HIS A 206 11.57 16.71 -8.41
C HIS A 206 11.07 15.39 -7.79
N PRO A 207 10.24 15.41 -6.75
CA PRO A 207 9.58 14.23 -6.21
C PRO A 207 8.73 13.53 -7.26
N ILE A 208 8.81 12.19 -7.33
CA ILE A 208 8.03 11.38 -8.27
C ILE A 208 7.23 10.26 -7.58
N ALA A 209 7.63 9.86 -6.38
CA ALA A 209 6.87 8.94 -5.55
C ALA A 209 6.93 9.37 -4.08
N TRP A 210 5.81 9.19 -3.35
CA TRP A 210 5.69 9.60 -1.95
C TRP A 210 4.58 8.87 -1.22
N CYS A 211 4.60 8.97 0.10
CA CYS A 211 3.53 8.55 0.98
C CYS A 211 3.26 9.58 2.06
N HIS A 212 2.11 9.47 2.68
CA HIS A 212 1.75 10.24 3.88
C HIS A 212 0.51 9.65 4.56
N THR A 213 0.18 10.16 5.73
CA THR A 213 -1.15 9.97 6.32
C THR A 213 -2.00 11.20 6.02
N ASN A 214 -3.24 11.00 5.61
CA ASN A 214 -4.19 12.07 5.35
C ASN A 214 -5.56 11.68 5.91
N ALA A 215 -6.17 12.59 6.65
CA ALA A 215 -7.54 12.47 7.18
C ALA A 215 -7.81 11.16 7.98
N GLY A 216 -6.80 10.45 8.43
CA GLY A 216 -6.89 9.17 9.15
C GLY A 216 -6.46 7.95 8.35
N GLY A 217 -6.39 8.03 7.01
CA GLY A 217 -5.92 6.96 6.13
C GLY A 217 -4.46 7.09 5.73
N ARG A 218 -3.90 6.02 5.17
CA ARG A 218 -2.56 5.99 4.58
C ARG A 218 -2.67 6.22 3.08
N ALA A 219 -1.89 7.15 2.54
CA ALA A 219 -1.84 7.48 1.13
C ALA A 219 -0.46 7.20 0.55
N TRP A 220 -0.40 6.65 -0.65
CA TRP A 220 0.81 6.42 -1.41
C TRP A 220 0.58 6.79 -2.87
N TYR A 221 1.60 7.35 -3.52
CA TYR A 221 1.52 7.76 -4.92
C TYR A 221 2.83 7.50 -5.65
N THR A 222 2.73 7.11 -6.93
CA THR A 222 3.84 7.14 -7.90
C THR A 222 3.40 7.82 -9.19
N GLY A 223 4.28 8.68 -9.72
CA GLY A 223 4.10 9.31 -11.03
C GLY A 223 4.43 8.38 -12.20
N PHE A 224 5.07 7.25 -11.95
CA PHE A 224 5.35 6.24 -12.96
C PHE A 224 4.13 5.40 -13.32
N GLY A 225 4.14 4.81 -14.53
CA GLY A 225 3.11 3.87 -14.99
C GLY A 225 2.43 4.24 -16.30
N HIS A 226 3.00 5.18 -17.08
CA HIS A 226 2.52 5.51 -18.42
C HIS A 226 2.82 4.40 -19.42
N ASP A 227 4.09 3.96 -19.48
CA ASP A 227 4.52 2.94 -20.44
C ASP A 227 4.07 1.55 -19.99
N PRO A 228 3.27 0.79 -20.80
CA PRO A 228 2.92 -0.59 -20.51
C PRO A 228 4.13 -1.49 -20.24
N ALA A 229 5.27 -1.25 -20.90
CA ALA A 229 6.47 -2.05 -20.73
C ALA A 229 7.07 -1.93 -19.31
N LEU A 230 6.83 -0.82 -18.63
CA LEU A 230 7.34 -0.58 -17.27
C LEU A 230 6.80 -1.60 -16.25
N TYR A 231 5.61 -2.13 -16.46
CA TYR A 231 5.00 -3.11 -15.54
C TYR A 231 5.71 -4.47 -15.53
N ALA A 232 6.65 -4.71 -16.45
CA ALA A 232 7.56 -5.86 -16.43
C ALA A 232 8.84 -5.60 -15.62
N ASP A 233 9.17 -4.34 -15.30
CA ASP A 233 10.35 -3.96 -14.54
C ASP A 233 10.23 -4.38 -13.08
N ALA A 234 11.24 -5.10 -12.56
CA ALA A 234 11.24 -5.65 -11.21
C ALA A 234 11.25 -4.54 -10.12
N VAL A 235 11.96 -3.43 -10.38
CA VAL A 235 12.04 -2.30 -9.44
C VAL A 235 10.69 -1.61 -9.33
N PHE A 236 10.02 -1.35 -10.46
CA PHE A 236 8.69 -0.75 -10.47
C PHE A 236 7.66 -1.65 -9.77
N ARG A 237 7.66 -2.95 -10.06
CA ARG A 237 6.78 -3.92 -9.40
C ARG A 237 6.98 -3.96 -7.89
N ALA A 238 8.23 -3.89 -7.43
CA ALA A 238 8.53 -3.84 -6.00
C ALA A 238 8.02 -2.54 -5.35
N GLN A 239 8.09 -1.39 -6.03
CA GLN A 239 7.49 -0.14 -5.56
C GLN A 239 5.97 -0.24 -5.47
N LEU A 240 5.29 -0.80 -6.49
CA LEU A 240 3.84 -1.02 -6.45
C LEU A 240 3.43 -1.91 -5.27
N LEU A 241 4.17 -2.99 -5.03
CA LEU A 241 3.93 -3.85 -3.87
C LEU A 241 4.13 -3.10 -2.55
N ARG A 242 5.18 -2.28 -2.45
CA ARG A 242 5.42 -1.42 -1.27
C ARG A 242 4.24 -0.49 -1.01
N GLY A 243 3.71 0.15 -2.06
CA GLY A 243 2.50 0.99 -1.97
C GLY A 243 1.28 0.23 -1.47
N LEU A 244 1.03 -0.99 -2.00
CA LEU A 244 -0.05 -1.86 -1.54
C LEU A 244 0.11 -2.25 -0.06
N LEU A 245 1.31 -2.64 0.36
CA LEU A 245 1.59 -3.02 1.76
C LEU A 245 1.44 -1.84 2.72
N TRP A 246 1.91 -0.65 2.33
CA TRP A 246 1.76 0.57 3.13
C TRP A 246 0.28 0.96 3.30
N THR A 247 -0.46 1.06 2.19
CA THR A 247 -1.85 1.54 2.21
C THR A 247 -2.81 0.58 2.90
N THR A 248 -2.52 -0.73 2.87
CA THR A 248 -3.30 -1.75 3.61
C THR A 248 -2.86 -1.92 5.07
N GLY A 249 -1.87 -1.17 5.55
CA GLY A 249 -1.35 -1.32 6.92
C GLY A 249 -0.56 -2.60 7.17
N ARG A 250 -0.18 -3.34 6.10
CA ARG A 250 0.62 -4.58 6.20
C ARG A 250 2.12 -4.30 6.36
N SER A 251 2.54 -3.06 6.16
CA SER A 251 3.89 -2.56 6.40
C SER A 251 3.83 -1.15 6.99
N ASP A 252 4.75 -0.84 7.91
CA ASP A 252 4.97 0.52 8.40
C ASP A 252 6.07 1.25 7.61
N ALA A 253 6.71 0.57 6.67
CA ALA A 253 7.69 1.16 5.77
C ALA A 253 6.97 1.70 4.51
N CYS A 254 6.99 2.97 4.37
CA CYS A 254 6.53 3.67 3.17
C CYS A 254 7.52 3.57 1.98
#